data_6e2c7088506eb5bdb30607a6bf6cf32b
#
_entry.id   6e2c7088506eb5bdb30607a6bf6cf32b
#
_cell.length_a   1.000
_cell.length_b   1.000
_cell.length_c   1.000
_cell.angle_alpha   90.00
_cell.angle_beta   90.00
_cell.angle_gamma   90.00
#
_symmetry.space_group_name_H-M   'P 1'
#
loop_
_entity.id
_entity.type
_entity.pdbx_description
1 polymer ?
#
loop_
_entity_poly.entity_id
_entity_poly.type
_entity_poly.pdbx_seq_one_letter_code
_entity_poly.pdbx_strand_id
1 'polypeptide(L)'
;PVQAVMSTYNSWNRVPNSSSHYLLTDVLRDMWGFKGYVYSDWGAIDMLHTFHRTASSKAEAAFQALSAGLDVEASSDCYPKLAELVKKGNIDIRLIDEAVRRVLLAKFRAGLFEDPYGERYATSAQLHPADNKSLAREIAEESAVLLKNDNQLLPLSLPRLGSLAVIGPNADQVQFGD
;
A
#
# COMPACT_ATOMS: atom_id res chain seq x y z
N PRO A 1 -11.48 -10.39 11.28
CA PRO A 1 -11.98 -9.17 10.67
C PRO A 1 -10.81 -8.31 10.18
N VAL A 2 -11.00 -7.60 9.06
CA VAL A 2 -9.99 -6.67 8.51
C VAL A 2 -9.75 -5.54 9.49
N GLN A 3 -8.48 -5.23 9.78
CA GLN A 3 -8.10 -4.18 10.73
C GLN A 3 -7.62 -2.90 10.02
N ALA A 4 -7.17 -3.00 8.76
CA ALA A 4 -6.71 -1.88 7.97
C ALA A 4 -7.21 -1.96 6.52
N VAL A 5 -7.42 -0.80 5.91
CA VAL A 5 -7.75 -0.63 4.49
C VAL A 5 -6.82 0.41 3.91
N MET A 6 -6.27 0.16 2.73
CA MET A 6 -5.43 1.12 2.01
C MET A 6 -6.28 1.95 1.05
N SER A 7 -6.08 3.25 1.03
CA SER A 7 -6.61 4.10 -0.04
C SER A 7 -5.78 3.92 -1.32
N THR A 8 -6.33 4.32 -2.46
CA THR A 8 -5.71 4.13 -3.77
C THR A 8 -5.37 5.46 -4.44
N TYR A 9 -4.57 5.41 -5.51
CA TYR A 9 -4.22 6.58 -6.33
C TYR A 9 -5.36 7.09 -7.21
N ASN A 10 -6.34 6.22 -7.47
CA ASN A 10 -7.42 6.52 -8.41
C ASN A 10 -8.36 7.61 -7.91
N SER A 11 -9.10 8.19 -8.84
CA SER A 11 -10.25 9.05 -8.54
C SER A 11 -11.55 8.32 -8.89
N TRP A 12 -12.57 8.54 -8.06
CA TRP A 12 -13.93 8.15 -8.36
C TRP A 12 -14.81 9.40 -8.45
N ASN A 13 -15.56 9.53 -9.53
CA ASN A 13 -16.37 10.74 -9.82
C ASN A 13 -15.56 12.04 -9.72
N ARG A 14 -14.31 12.04 -10.20
CA ARG A 14 -13.37 13.18 -10.17
C ARG A 14 -12.86 13.57 -8.77
N VAL A 15 -13.15 12.79 -7.75
CA VAL A 15 -12.63 12.99 -6.40
C VAL A 15 -11.56 11.93 -6.15
N PRO A 16 -10.31 12.31 -5.80
CA PRO A 16 -9.27 11.34 -5.44
C PRO A 16 -9.71 10.49 -4.25
N ASN A 17 -9.50 9.18 -4.31
CA ASN A 17 -9.98 8.27 -3.27
C ASN A 17 -9.38 8.59 -1.90
N SER A 18 -8.12 9.06 -1.85
CA SER A 18 -7.43 9.45 -0.61
C SER A 18 -8.03 10.71 0.07
N SER A 19 -8.87 11.47 -0.62
CA SER A 19 -9.59 12.64 -0.06
C SER A 19 -11.11 12.52 -0.17
N SER A 20 -11.62 11.32 -0.48
CA SER A 20 -13.05 11.09 -0.65
C SER A 20 -13.73 10.78 0.68
N HIS A 21 -14.36 11.77 1.30
CA HIS A 21 -15.20 11.56 2.49
C HIS A 21 -16.28 10.52 2.23
N TYR A 22 -16.92 10.57 1.05
CA TYR A 22 -17.94 9.62 0.66
C TYR A 22 -17.45 8.17 0.73
N LEU A 23 -16.26 7.87 0.14
CA LEU A 23 -15.76 6.50 0.15
C LEU A 23 -15.21 6.08 1.52
N LEU A 24 -14.42 6.94 2.17
CA LEU A 24 -13.67 6.59 3.37
C LEU A 24 -14.51 6.71 4.66
N THR A 25 -15.52 7.54 4.65
CA THR A 25 -16.41 7.75 5.82
C THR A 25 -17.81 7.22 5.56
N ASP A 26 -18.56 7.80 4.61
CA ASP A 26 -19.98 7.48 4.44
C ASP A 26 -20.17 5.99 4.06
N VAL A 27 -19.41 5.50 3.07
CA VAL A 27 -19.53 4.10 2.62
C VAL A 27 -18.80 3.16 3.57
N LEU A 28 -17.47 3.37 3.76
CA LEU A 28 -16.64 2.41 4.47
C LEU A 28 -17.01 2.32 5.96
N ARG A 29 -17.15 3.47 6.64
CA ARG A 29 -17.37 3.51 8.08
C ARG A 29 -18.84 3.48 8.47
N ASP A 30 -19.66 4.32 7.86
CA ASP A 30 -21.05 4.46 8.27
C ASP A 30 -21.93 3.37 7.69
N MET A 31 -21.83 3.11 6.38
CA MET A 31 -22.66 2.10 5.71
C MET A 31 -22.18 0.67 5.98
N TRP A 32 -20.88 0.40 5.88
CA TRP A 32 -20.32 -0.95 6.07
C TRP A 32 -19.87 -1.23 7.52
N GLY A 33 -19.86 -0.24 8.37
CA GLY A 33 -19.52 -0.38 9.80
C GLY A 33 -18.06 -0.70 10.07
N PHE A 34 -17.13 -0.35 9.17
CA PHE A 34 -15.69 -0.61 9.35
C PHE A 34 -15.15 0.13 10.58
N LYS A 35 -14.48 -0.60 11.47
CA LYS A 35 -13.96 -0.10 12.75
C LYS A 35 -12.43 -0.04 12.82
N GLY A 36 -11.75 -0.37 11.75
CA GLY A 36 -10.29 -0.31 11.62
C GLY A 36 -9.78 1.07 11.21
N TYR A 37 -8.52 1.15 10.82
CA TYR A 37 -7.92 2.37 10.31
C TYR A 37 -7.70 2.32 8.80
N VAL A 38 -7.63 3.49 8.18
CA VAL A 38 -7.30 3.66 6.77
C VAL A 38 -5.91 4.25 6.66
N TYR A 39 -5.04 3.66 5.84
CA TYR A 39 -3.75 4.24 5.51
C TYR A 39 -3.67 4.57 4.01
N SER A 40 -2.82 5.54 3.66
CA SER A 40 -2.63 5.90 2.26
C SER A 40 -1.78 4.86 1.54
N ASP A 41 -1.96 4.75 0.23
CA ASP A 41 -0.91 4.19 -0.61
C ASP A 41 0.33 5.12 -0.60
N TRP A 42 1.45 4.62 -1.11
CA TRP A 42 2.76 5.27 -1.07
C TRP A 42 2.75 6.67 -1.72
N GLY A 43 2.87 7.72 -0.93
CA GLY A 43 2.81 9.11 -1.42
C GLY A 43 1.43 9.60 -1.88
N ALA A 44 0.35 8.83 -1.70
CA ALA A 44 -0.96 9.18 -2.24
C ALA A 44 -1.55 10.49 -1.68
N ILE A 45 -1.19 10.87 -0.45
CA ILE A 45 -1.62 12.16 0.11
C ILE A 45 -0.89 13.32 -0.60
N ASP A 46 0.42 13.20 -0.82
CA ASP A 46 1.18 14.22 -1.57
C ASP A 46 0.65 14.37 -3.01
N MET A 47 0.17 13.29 -3.60
CA MET A 47 -0.43 13.32 -4.94
C MET A 47 -1.69 14.17 -5.04
N LEU A 48 -2.39 14.46 -3.95
CA LEU A 48 -3.49 15.44 -3.96
C LEU A 48 -3.00 16.82 -4.38
N HIS A 49 -1.75 17.16 -4.00
CA HIS A 49 -1.08 18.39 -4.40
C HIS A 49 -0.32 18.25 -5.72
N THR A 50 0.50 17.20 -5.88
CA THR A 50 1.48 17.11 -6.97
C THR A 50 0.89 16.54 -8.27
N PHE A 51 -0.12 15.69 -8.20
CA PHE A 51 -0.71 15.01 -9.36
C PHE A 51 -2.17 15.42 -9.61
N HIS A 52 -3.05 15.19 -8.64
CA HIS A 52 -4.49 15.49 -8.78
C HIS A 52 -4.81 16.98 -8.80
N ARG A 53 -3.93 17.82 -8.22
CA ARG A 53 -4.11 19.27 -8.14
C ARG A 53 -5.39 19.70 -7.44
N THR A 54 -5.88 18.89 -6.53
CA THR A 54 -7.04 19.21 -5.68
C THR A 54 -6.65 19.97 -4.43
N ALA A 55 -5.38 19.93 -4.03
CA ALA A 55 -4.80 20.67 -2.93
C ALA A 55 -3.74 21.65 -3.43
N SER A 56 -3.73 22.88 -2.91
CA SER A 56 -2.74 23.93 -3.26
C SER A 56 -1.39 23.72 -2.56
N SER A 57 -1.34 22.90 -1.51
CA SER A 57 -0.15 22.64 -0.70
C SER A 57 -0.23 21.27 -0.01
N LYS A 58 0.92 20.78 0.50
CA LYS A 58 0.98 19.58 1.35
C LYS A 58 0.11 19.73 2.62
N ALA A 59 0.03 20.92 3.18
CA ALA A 59 -0.81 21.17 4.36
C ALA A 59 -2.30 21.01 4.02
N GLU A 60 -2.73 21.52 2.88
CA GLU A 60 -4.10 21.33 2.41
C GLU A 60 -4.38 19.88 2.04
N ALA A 61 -3.42 19.18 1.41
CA ALA A 61 -3.53 17.76 1.11
C ALA A 61 -3.71 16.93 2.40
N ALA A 62 -2.94 17.24 3.45
CA ALA A 62 -3.09 16.60 4.76
C ALA A 62 -4.48 16.86 5.38
N PHE A 63 -4.97 18.09 5.29
CA PHE A 63 -6.30 18.46 5.76
C PHE A 63 -7.41 17.68 5.02
N GLN A 64 -7.35 17.66 3.69
CA GLN A 64 -8.33 16.94 2.87
C GLN A 64 -8.35 15.45 3.19
N ALA A 65 -7.19 14.80 3.27
CA ALA A 65 -7.08 13.38 3.56
C ALA A 65 -7.58 13.02 4.97
N LEU A 66 -7.13 13.76 6.00
CA LEU A 66 -7.55 13.53 7.38
C LEU A 66 -9.07 13.73 7.54
N SER A 67 -9.60 14.82 6.96
CA SER A 67 -11.04 15.13 7.02
C SER A 67 -11.90 14.10 6.28
N ALA A 68 -11.35 13.43 5.28
CA ALA A 68 -12.01 12.33 4.59
C ALA A 68 -12.04 11.03 5.39
N GLY A 69 -11.25 10.90 6.46
CA GLY A 69 -11.17 9.70 7.30
C GLY A 69 -9.96 8.80 7.03
N LEU A 70 -8.92 9.33 6.38
CA LEU A 70 -7.63 8.67 6.19
C LEU A 70 -6.78 8.89 7.44
N ASP A 71 -6.39 7.83 8.13
CA ASP A 71 -5.79 7.88 9.46
C ASP A 71 -4.26 7.92 9.45
N VAL A 72 -3.61 7.29 8.46
CA VAL A 72 -2.15 7.11 8.41
C VAL A 72 -1.61 7.47 7.04
N GLU A 73 -0.58 8.29 7.02
CA GLU A 73 0.18 8.61 5.82
C GLU A 73 1.31 7.61 5.59
N ALA A 74 1.47 7.15 4.35
CA ALA A 74 2.60 6.33 3.91
C ALA A 74 3.50 7.14 2.95
N SER A 75 4.78 7.23 3.32
CA SER A 75 5.87 7.76 2.48
C SER A 75 5.69 9.16 1.88
N SER A 76 5.11 10.07 2.66
CA SER A 76 5.16 11.51 2.34
C SER A 76 5.32 12.33 3.62
N ASP A 77 5.31 13.65 3.53
CA ASP A 77 5.54 14.56 4.63
C ASP A 77 4.38 15.58 4.80
N CYS A 78 3.17 15.15 4.42
CA CYS A 78 1.98 15.98 4.53
C CYS A 78 1.45 16.02 5.96
N TYR A 79 1.30 14.88 6.63
CA TYR A 79 0.75 14.80 7.99
C TYR A 79 1.58 15.52 9.06
N PRO A 80 2.90 15.65 9.00
CA PRO A 80 3.64 16.55 9.89
C PRO A 80 3.16 17.99 9.88
N LYS A 81 2.49 18.46 8.81
CA LYS A 81 1.90 19.82 8.73
C LYS A 81 0.62 19.98 9.57
N LEU A 82 -0.03 18.87 9.95
CA LEU A 82 -1.27 18.92 10.75
C LEU A 82 -1.07 19.60 12.10
N ALA A 83 0.09 19.44 12.73
CA ALA A 83 0.39 20.11 14.01
C ALA A 83 0.30 21.64 13.93
N GLU A 84 0.77 22.22 12.81
CA GLU A 84 0.69 23.66 12.59
C GLU A 84 -0.76 24.11 12.29
N LEU A 85 -1.51 23.30 11.53
CA LEU A 85 -2.91 23.57 11.23
C LEU A 85 -3.78 23.58 12.49
N VAL A 86 -3.53 22.66 13.43
CA VAL A 86 -4.20 22.66 14.74
C VAL A 86 -3.85 23.89 15.55
N LYS A 87 -2.56 24.27 15.62
CA LYS A 87 -2.13 25.49 16.33
C LYS A 87 -2.78 26.75 15.79
N LYS A 88 -3.06 26.80 14.50
CA LYS A 88 -3.74 27.91 13.83
C LYS A 88 -5.27 27.86 13.95
N GLY A 89 -5.83 26.81 14.54
CA GLY A 89 -7.27 26.60 14.62
C GLY A 89 -7.95 26.20 13.32
N ASN A 90 -7.17 25.76 12.32
CA ASN A 90 -7.70 25.36 11.00
C ASN A 90 -8.22 23.94 10.98
N ILE A 91 -7.81 23.11 11.95
CA ILE A 91 -8.26 21.73 12.12
C ILE A 91 -8.63 21.50 13.59
N ASP A 92 -9.75 20.81 13.80
CA ASP A 92 -10.13 20.33 15.13
C ASP A 92 -9.23 19.17 15.53
N ILE A 93 -8.59 19.27 16.70
CA ILE A 93 -7.70 18.22 17.24
C ILE A 93 -8.40 16.88 17.33
N ARG A 94 -9.72 16.85 17.53
CA ARG A 94 -10.50 15.61 17.62
C ARG A 94 -10.38 14.73 16.39
N LEU A 95 -10.13 15.27 15.20
CA LEU A 95 -9.90 14.48 13.99
C LEU A 95 -8.60 13.67 14.09
N ILE A 96 -7.55 14.27 14.66
CA ILE A 96 -6.28 13.58 14.91
C ILE A 96 -6.45 12.54 16.02
N ASP A 97 -7.13 12.89 17.10
CA ASP A 97 -7.37 11.97 18.21
C ASP A 97 -8.13 10.72 17.73
N GLU A 98 -9.12 10.88 16.87
CA GLU A 98 -9.86 9.76 16.28
C GLU A 98 -8.98 8.89 15.37
N ALA A 99 -8.12 9.48 14.53
CA ALA A 99 -7.18 8.74 13.71
C ALA A 99 -6.20 7.92 14.58
N VAL A 100 -5.60 8.57 15.57
CA VAL A 100 -4.71 7.92 16.55
C VAL A 100 -5.42 6.80 17.30
N ARG A 101 -6.64 7.05 17.77
CA ARG A 101 -7.45 6.05 18.48
C ARG A 101 -7.67 4.79 17.66
N ARG A 102 -7.98 4.93 16.35
CA ARG A 102 -8.19 3.78 15.46
C ARG A 102 -6.91 2.95 15.29
N VAL A 103 -5.77 3.61 15.10
CA VAL A 103 -4.46 2.95 14.97
C VAL A 103 -4.08 2.24 16.28
N LEU A 104 -4.19 2.93 17.41
CA LEU A 104 -3.89 2.33 18.72
C LEU A 104 -4.80 1.15 19.03
N LEU A 105 -6.09 1.25 18.73
CA LEU A 105 -7.03 0.15 18.92
C LEU A 105 -6.67 -1.09 18.10
N ALA A 106 -6.20 -0.91 16.86
CA ALA A 106 -5.70 -2.02 16.04
C ALA A 106 -4.46 -2.67 16.65
N LYS A 107 -3.53 -1.88 17.18
CA LYS A 107 -2.33 -2.37 17.88
C LYS A 107 -2.70 -3.16 19.15
N PHE A 108 -3.63 -2.64 19.96
CA PHE A 108 -4.12 -3.35 21.15
C PHE A 108 -4.78 -4.69 20.78
N ARG A 109 -5.63 -4.71 19.76
CA ARG A 109 -6.29 -5.94 19.29
C ARG A 109 -5.31 -6.96 18.73
N ALA A 110 -4.21 -6.51 18.17
CA ALA A 110 -3.12 -7.37 17.70
C ALA A 110 -2.21 -7.89 18.82
N GLY A 111 -2.37 -7.42 20.08
CA GLY A 111 -1.53 -7.80 21.21
C GLY A 111 -0.11 -7.23 21.14
N LEU A 112 0.09 -6.15 20.39
CA LEU A 112 1.45 -5.59 20.17
C LEU A 112 2.01 -4.88 21.41
N PHE A 113 1.21 -4.63 22.43
CA PHE A 113 1.67 -4.07 23.71
C PHE A 113 2.17 -5.16 24.66
N GLU A 114 1.62 -6.37 24.54
CA GLU A 114 2.01 -7.54 25.32
C GLU A 114 3.15 -8.33 24.65
N ASP A 115 3.18 -8.34 23.33
CA ASP A 115 4.18 -9.07 22.53
C ASP A 115 4.56 -8.27 21.26
N PRO A 116 5.36 -7.17 21.43
CA PRO A 116 5.68 -6.26 20.33
C PRO A 116 6.53 -6.88 19.22
N TYR A 117 7.25 -7.94 19.54
CA TYR A 117 8.15 -8.64 18.60
C TYR A 117 7.52 -9.90 18.01
N GLY A 118 6.33 -10.29 18.44
CA GLY A 118 5.62 -11.46 17.93
C GLY A 118 6.32 -12.78 18.21
N GLU A 119 7.08 -12.88 19.30
CA GLU A 119 7.88 -14.07 19.64
C GLU A 119 7.03 -15.34 19.73
N ARG A 120 5.76 -15.22 20.14
CA ARG A 120 4.81 -16.34 20.17
C ARG A 120 4.50 -16.93 18.79
N TYR A 121 4.74 -16.18 17.71
CA TYR A 121 4.45 -16.57 16.33
C TYR A 121 5.73 -16.77 15.50
N ALA A 122 6.89 -16.49 16.07
CA ALA A 122 8.19 -16.61 15.39
C ALA A 122 8.62 -18.08 15.28
N THR A 123 8.11 -18.78 14.29
CA THR A 123 8.65 -20.08 13.88
C THR A 123 9.36 -19.94 12.55
N SER A 124 10.69 -19.90 12.59
CA SER A 124 11.55 -19.87 11.40
C SER A 124 11.30 -21.04 10.43
N ALA A 125 10.74 -22.16 10.94
CA ALA A 125 10.39 -23.34 10.17
C ALA A 125 9.24 -23.12 9.15
N GLN A 126 8.45 -22.05 9.29
CA GLN A 126 7.31 -21.77 8.40
C GLN A 126 7.65 -20.81 7.26
N LEU A 127 8.84 -20.20 7.27
CA LEU A 127 9.14 -19.11 6.35
C LEU A 127 9.48 -19.53 4.93
N HIS A 128 9.90 -20.80 4.68
CA HIS A 128 10.22 -21.29 3.34
C HIS A 128 9.99 -22.80 3.18
N PRO A 129 8.77 -23.32 3.32
CA PRO A 129 8.53 -24.73 2.99
C PRO A 129 8.90 -24.98 1.53
N ALA A 130 9.47 -26.17 1.26
CA ALA A 130 9.90 -26.56 -0.08
C ALA A 130 8.75 -26.44 -1.10
N ASP A 131 7.53 -26.76 -0.66
CA ASP A 131 6.32 -26.69 -1.48
C ASP A 131 6.00 -25.27 -1.95
N ASN A 132 6.28 -24.23 -1.13
CA ASN A 132 6.05 -22.85 -1.53
C ASN A 132 7.02 -22.39 -2.64
N LYS A 133 8.25 -22.91 -2.68
CA LYS A 133 9.20 -22.62 -3.74
C LYS A 133 8.79 -23.24 -5.06
N SER A 134 8.30 -24.49 -5.04
CA SER A 134 7.82 -25.17 -6.24
C SER A 134 6.58 -24.46 -6.80
N LEU A 135 5.63 -24.11 -5.95
CA LEU A 135 4.43 -23.35 -6.33
C LEU A 135 4.77 -21.96 -6.89
N ALA A 136 5.68 -21.23 -6.24
CA ALA A 136 6.11 -19.90 -6.73
C ALA A 136 6.76 -20.01 -8.11
N ARG A 137 7.57 -21.05 -8.35
CA ARG A 137 8.16 -21.31 -9.64
C ARG A 137 7.11 -21.66 -10.69
N GLU A 138 6.17 -22.56 -10.40
CA GLU A 138 5.07 -22.93 -11.27
C GLU A 138 4.24 -21.71 -11.68
N ILE A 139 3.86 -20.85 -10.71
CA ILE A 139 3.13 -19.62 -10.98
C ILE A 139 3.94 -18.69 -11.91
N ALA A 140 5.24 -18.55 -11.67
CA ALA A 140 6.10 -17.73 -12.52
C ALA A 140 6.22 -18.26 -13.94
N GLU A 141 6.34 -19.58 -14.11
CA GLU A 141 6.40 -20.24 -15.41
C GLU A 141 5.07 -20.11 -16.18
N GLU A 142 3.93 -20.29 -15.51
CA GLU A 142 2.60 -20.19 -16.10
C GLU A 142 2.16 -18.72 -16.36
N SER A 143 2.76 -17.75 -15.69
CA SER A 143 2.45 -16.34 -15.92
C SER A 143 3.04 -15.79 -17.22
N ALA A 144 3.98 -16.49 -17.84
CA ALA A 144 4.61 -16.08 -19.10
C ALA A 144 3.69 -16.33 -20.28
N VAL A 145 3.34 -15.26 -21.01
CA VAL A 145 2.47 -15.36 -22.19
C VAL A 145 3.31 -15.21 -23.48
N LEU A 146 3.28 -16.26 -24.31
CA LEU A 146 3.96 -16.27 -25.59
C LEU A 146 3.11 -15.54 -26.65
N LEU A 147 3.42 -14.27 -26.91
CA LEU A 147 2.67 -13.45 -27.86
C LEU A 147 3.03 -13.69 -29.33
N LYS A 148 4.28 -14.15 -29.59
CA LYS A 148 4.77 -14.37 -30.95
C LYS A 148 5.89 -15.43 -30.93
N ASN A 149 5.88 -16.37 -31.85
CA ASN A 149 6.90 -17.42 -31.97
C ASN A 149 7.12 -17.78 -33.44
N ASP A 150 7.67 -16.82 -34.22
CA ASP A 150 7.95 -17.04 -35.62
C ASP A 150 8.99 -18.13 -35.80
N ASN A 151 8.76 -18.98 -36.79
CA ASN A 151 9.62 -20.13 -37.10
C ASN A 151 9.80 -21.13 -35.97
N GLN A 152 8.88 -21.14 -34.99
CA GLN A 152 8.93 -22.05 -33.83
C GLN A 152 10.30 -21.99 -33.09
N LEU A 153 10.82 -20.78 -32.90
CA LEU A 153 12.08 -20.58 -32.20
C LEU A 153 12.05 -21.08 -30.75
N LEU A 154 10.92 -20.94 -30.09
CA LEU A 154 10.70 -21.43 -28.71
C LEU A 154 9.90 -22.75 -28.73
N PRO A 155 10.18 -23.70 -27.79
CA PRO A 155 11.22 -23.65 -26.77
C PRO A 155 12.64 -23.80 -27.34
N LEU A 156 13.62 -23.12 -26.71
CA LEU A 156 15.02 -23.25 -27.10
C LEU A 156 15.54 -24.67 -26.80
N SER A 157 16.24 -25.25 -27.76
CA SER A 157 16.91 -26.56 -27.59
C SER A 157 18.30 -26.35 -26.98
N LEU A 158 18.45 -26.57 -25.67
CA LEU A 158 19.75 -26.43 -24.99
C LEU A 158 20.91 -27.19 -25.68
N PRO A 159 20.72 -28.44 -26.19
CA PRO A 159 21.79 -29.15 -26.90
C PRO A 159 22.24 -28.49 -28.21
N ARG A 160 21.41 -27.61 -28.78
CA ARG A 160 21.70 -26.92 -30.04
C ARG A 160 22.18 -25.47 -29.84
N LEU A 161 22.17 -24.98 -28.59
CA LEU A 161 22.65 -23.65 -28.27
C LEU A 161 24.17 -23.64 -28.14
N GLY A 162 24.86 -22.91 -29.01
CA GLY A 162 26.28 -22.64 -28.87
C GLY A 162 26.56 -21.58 -27.79
N SER A 163 25.74 -20.55 -27.72
CA SER A 163 25.83 -19.48 -26.73
C SER A 163 24.46 -18.80 -26.54
N LEU A 164 24.23 -18.23 -25.38
CA LEU A 164 23.05 -17.45 -25.05
C LEU A 164 23.49 -16.13 -24.41
N ALA A 165 23.07 -15.02 -24.96
CA ALA A 165 23.26 -13.70 -24.37
C ALA A 165 22.00 -13.33 -23.56
N VAL A 166 22.17 -13.00 -22.28
CA VAL A 166 21.14 -12.42 -21.42
C VAL A 166 21.46 -10.94 -21.27
N ILE A 167 20.55 -10.07 -21.73
CA ILE A 167 20.79 -8.63 -21.83
C ILE A 167 19.64 -7.88 -21.17
N GLY A 168 19.98 -6.90 -20.37
CA GLY A 168 19.02 -6.02 -19.69
C GLY A 168 19.49 -5.61 -18.31
N PRO A 169 18.80 -4.65 -17.65
CA PRO A 169 19.21 -4.15 -16.34
C PRO A 169 19.21 -5.23 -15.26
N ASN A 170 18.42 -6.28 -15.40
CA ASN A 170 18.29 -7.39 -14.44
C ASN A 170 19.02 -8.66 -14.91
N ALA A 171 19.91 -8.57 -15.92
CA ALA A 171 20.55 -9.74 -16.52
C ALA A 171 21.47 -10.49 -15.54
N ASP A 172 22.11 -9.77 -14.62
CA ASP A 172 23.04 -10.27 -13.61
C ASP A 172 22.71 -9.81 -12.18
N GLN A 173 21.57 -9.18 -11.99
CA GLN A 173 21.15 -8.65 -10.69
C GLN A 173 19.81 -9.25 -10.27
N VAL A 174 19.74 -9.68 -9.01
CA VAL A 174 18.49 -10.11 -8.40
C VAL A 174 17.70 -8.86 -7.98
N GLN A 175 16.48 -8.74 -8.47
CA GLN A 175 15.55 -7.68 -8.09
C GLN A 175 14.48 -8.29 -7.18
N PHE A 176 14.38 -7.79 -5.97
CA PHE A 176 13.39 -8.26 -4.98
C PHE A 176 12.11 -7.41 -4.94
N GLY A 177 12.00 -6.43 -5.82
CA GLY A 177 10.95 -5.41 -5.75
C GLY A 177 11.34 -4.26 -4.82
N ASP A 178 10.44 -3.29 -4.69
CA ASP A 178 10.59 -2.15 -3.77
C ASP A 178 10.11 -2.50 -2.36
#